data_3b4e6a35d415a61a7901e8b89ad93b44
#
_entry.id   3b4e6a35d415a61a7901e8b89ad93b44
#
_cell.length_a   1.000
_cell.length_b   1.000
_cell.length_c   1.000
_cell.angle_alpha   90.00
_cell.angle_beta   90.00
_cell.angle_gamma   90.00
#
_symmetry.space_group_name_H-M   'P 1'
#
loop_
_entity.id
_entity.type
_entity.pdbx_description
1 polymer ?
#
loop_
_entity_poly.entity_id
_entity_poly.type
_entity_poly.pdbx_seq_one_letter_code
_entity_poly.pdbx_strand_id
1 'polypeptide(L)' 'MILDFEPGDKVINPKNKEWGIGQVQSIIKNKVTVNFENTGKKVINSSNIMLRKLEKNEFNRNWKNN' A
#
# COMPACT_ATOMS: atom_id res chain seq x y z
N MET A 1 -7.00 -10.76 -13.44
CA MET A 1 -6.69 -9.38 -13.10
C MET A 1 -5.20 -9.20 -12.86
N ILE A 2 -4.67 -8.11 -13.36
CA ILE A 2 -3.26 -7.84 -13.19
C ILE A 2 -3.09 -6.86 -12.06
N LEU A 3 -2.23 -7.20 -11.12
CA LEU A 3 -1.92 -6.29 -10.05
C LEU A 3 -0.68 -5.50 -10.42
N ASP A 4 -0.74 -4.21 -10.18
CA ASP A 4 0.38 -3.35 -10.49
C ASP A 4 1.32 -3.18 -9.31
N PHE A 5 1.16 -3.98 -8.26
CA PHE A 5 1.94 -3.85 -7.05
C PHE A 5 2.99 -4.93 -6.95
N GLU A 6 4.09 -4.60 -6.31
CA GLU A 6 5.15 -5.54 -6.01
C GLU A 6 5.56 -5.36 -4.58
N PRO A 7 6.15 -6.36 -3.96
CA PRO A 7 6.68 -6.18 -2.61
C PRO A 7 7.65 -5.01 -2.57
N GLY A 8 7.50 -4.18 -1.57
CA GLY A 8 8.28 -2.97 -1.44
C GLY A 8 7.59 -1.70 -1.90
N ASP A 9 6.53 -1.83 -2.70
CA ASP A 9 5.82 -0.65 -3.18
C ASP A 9 5.10 0.06 -2.06
N LYS A 10 4.97 1.36 -2.18
CA LYS A 10 4.22 2.16 -1.22
C LYS A 10 2.84 2.43 -1.79
N VAL A 11 1.84 2.30 -0.95
CA VAL A 11 0.45 2.43 -1.37
C VAL A 11 -0.34 3.16 -0.30
N ILE A 12 -1.51 3.65 -0.66
CA ILE A 12 -2.47 4.15 0.31
C ILE A 12 -3.81 3.51 0.01
N ASN A 13 -4.68 3.48 1.02
CA ASN A 13 -6.03 3.02 0.82
C ASN A 13 -6.92 4.27 0.74
N PRO A 14 -7.43 4.62 -0.44
CA PRO A 14 -8.18 5.86 -0.59
C PRO A 14 -9.45 5.92 0.26
N LYS A 15 -10.01 4.77 0.60
CA LYS A 15 -11.20 4.74 1.41
C LYS A 15 -10.90 4.80 2.88
N ASN A 16 -9.67 4.55 3.26
CA ASN A 16 -9.27 4.55 4.66
C ASN A 16 -7.93 5.26 4.78
N LYS A 17 -7.93 6.52 4.44
CA LYS A 17 -6.69 7.29 4.41
C LYS A 17 -6.05 7.40 5.78
N GLU A 18 -6.84 7.22 6.82
CA GLU A 18 -6.32 7.27 8.17
C GLU A 18 -5.36 6.12 8.45
N TRP A 19 -5.33 5.10 7.62
CA TRP A 19 -4.38 4.01 7.81
C TRP A 19 -2.94 4.46 7.52
N GLY A 20 -2.79 5.53 6.78
CA GLY A 20 -1.47 6.07 6.44
C GLY A 20 -0.87 5.35 5.25
N ILE A 21 0.40 5.57 5.02
CA ILE A 21 1.10 4.94 3.91
C ILE A 21 1.40 3.51 4.27
N GLY A 22 1.14 2.61 3.34
CA GLY A 22 1.44 1.20 3.53
C GLY A 22 2.56 0.76 2.63
N GLN A 23 3.22 -0.30 3.01
CA GLN A 23 4.24 -0.92 2.17
C GLN A 23 3.80 -2.35 1.89
N VAL A 24 3.78 -2.72 0.64
CA VAL A 24 3.41 -4.07 0.24
C VAL A 24 4.51 -5.01 0.69
N GLN A 25 4.15 -6.05 1.42
CA GLN A 25 5.12 -7.00 1.96
C GLN A 25 5.15 -8.29 1.16
N SER A 26 3.99 -8.77 0.75
CA SER A 26 3.96 -9.99 -0.05
C SER A 26 2.67 -10.05 -0.84
N ILE A 27 2.70 -10.79 -1.93
CA ILE A 27 1.53 -11.03 -2.73
C ILE A 27 1.51 -12.53 -2.98
N ILE A 28 0.52 -13.21 -2.42
CA ILE A 28 0.41 -14.64 -2.55
C ILE A 28 -0.96 -14.95 -3.10
N LYS A 29 -1.00 -15.47 -4.30
CA LYS A 29 -2.25 -15.77 -4.99
C LYS A 29 -3.08 -14.49 -5.07
N ASN A 30 -4.23 -14.46 -4.43
CA ASN A 30 -5.07 -13.27 -4.49
C ASN A 30 -5.04 -12.48 -3.19
N LYS A 31 -4.01 -12.64 -2.37
CA LYS A 31 -3.92 -11.92 -1.11
C LYS A 31 -2.68 -11.03 -1.10
N VAL A 32 -2.89 -9.78 -0.78
CA VAL A 32 -1.81 -8.79 -0.71
C VAL A 32 -1.67 -8.38 0.74
N THR A 33 -0.47 -8.56 1.29
CA THR A 33 -0.19 -8.17 2.67
C THR A 33 0.50 -6.82 2.63
N VAL A 34 -0.08 -5.85 3.32
CA VAL A 34 0.44 -4.49 3.36
C VAL A 34 0.59 -4.06 4.80
N ASN A 35 1.70 -3.44 5.12
CA ASN A 35 1.93 -2.91 6.45
C ASN A 35 1.73 -1.41 6.41
N PHE A 36 0.65 -0.93 7.03
CA PHE A 36 0.31 0.49 7.04
C PHE A 36 0.88 1.17 8.28
N GLU A 37 1.28 2.41 8.14
CA GLU A 37 1.93 3.15 9.22
C GLU A 37 1.10 3.23 10.48
N ASN A 38 -0.20 3.41 10.33
CA ASN A 38 -1.05 3.69 11.48
C ASN A 38 -1.86 2.52 11.95
N THR A 39 -2.00 1.49 11.15
CA THR A 39 -2.84 0.35 11.53
C THR A 39 -2.11 -0.97 11.51
N GLY A 40 -0.87 -0.98 11.02
CA GLY A 40 -0.11 -2.21 10.99
C GLY A 40 -0.46 -3.07 9.78
N LYS A 41 -0.23 -4.35 9.93
CA LYS A 41 -0.34 -5.28 8.81
C LYS A 41 -1.79 -5.61 8.50
N LYS A 42 -2.14 -5.55 7.24
CA LYS A 42 -3.46 -5.91 6.75
C LYS A 42 -3.31 -6.83 5.56
N VAL A 43 -4.18 -7.82 5.47
CA VAL A 43 -4.22 -8.71 4.32
C VAL A 43 -5.45 -8.35 3.51
N ILE A 44 -5.27 -8.03 2.25
CA ILE A 44 -6.33 -7.52 1.40
C ILE A 44 -6.50 -8.46 0.22
N ASN A 45 -7.75 -8.85 -0.03
CA ASN A 45 -8.05 -9.72 -1.15
C ASN A 45 -7.95 -8.91 -2.43
N SER A 46 -7.23 -9.43 -3.41
CA SER A 46 -6.99 -8.67 -4.64
C SER A 46 -8.26 -8.38 -5.42
N SER A 47 -9.28 -9.18 -5.26
CA SER A 47 -10.52 -8.92 -5.97
C SER A 47 -11.25 -7.72 -5.41
N ASN A 48 -10.90 -7.28 -4.20
CA ASN A 48 -11.52 -6.12 -3.58
C ASN A 48 -10.56 -4.99 -3.36
N ILE A 49 -9.40 -5.05 -4.01
CA ILE A 49 -8.36 -4.12 -3.71
C ILE A 49 -8.67 -2.77 -4.33
N MET A 50 -8.53 -1.72 -3.56
CA MET A 50 -8.74 -0.37 -4.01
C MET A 50 -7.53 0.49 -3.67
N LEU A 51 -6.38 -0.13 -3.58
CA LEU A 51 -5.18 0.59 -3.18
C LEU A 51 -4.66 1.45 -4.32
N ARG A 52 -4.05 2.56 -3.97
CA ARG A 52 -3.41 3.43 -4.93
C ARG A 52 -1.91 3.40 -4.69
N LYS A 53 -1.17 3.11 -5.72
CA LYS A 53 0.28 3.07 -5.63
C LYS A 53 0.81 4.49 -5.61
N LEU A 54 1.72 4.78 -4.70
CA LEU A 54 2.33 6.09 -4.61
C LEU A 54 3.55 6.16 -5.50
N GLU A 55 3.71 7.28 -6.15
CA GLU A 55 4.90 7.52 -6.93
C GLU A 55 6.04 7.83 -5.98
N LYS A 56 7.23 7.53 -6.42
CA LYS A 56 8.38 7.71 -5.58
C LYS A 56 8.48 9.14 -5.07
N ASN A 57 8.20 10.11 -5.90
CA ASN A 57 8.35 11.49 -5.48
C ASN A 57 7.23 11.91 -4.52
N GLU A 58 6.08 11.25 -4.53
CA GLU A 58 5.01 11.58 -3.61
C GLU A 58 5.41 11.28 -2.17
N PHE A 59 5.87 10.07 -1.90
CA PHE A 59 6.18 9.75 -0.53
C PHE A 59 7.54 10.26 -0.12
N ASN A 60 8.47 10.38 -1.05
CA ASN A 60 9.76 10.97 -0.71
C ASN A 60 9.64 12.41 -0.33
N ARG A 61 8.78 13.14 -0.99
CA ARG A 61 8.62 14.51 -0.68
C ARG A 61 8.11 14.72 0.73
N ASN A 62 7.10 13.96 1.11
CA ASN A 62 6.63 14.04 2.47
C ASN A 62 7.64 13.61 3.46
N TRP A 63 8.41 12.61 3.13
CA TRP A 63 9.37 12.05 4.01
C TRP A 63 10.49 12.95 4.25
N LYS A 64 10.96 13.63 3.23
CA LYS A 64 12.11 14.42 3.37
C LYS A 64 11.90 15.69 3.99
N ASN A 65 10.76 16.14 3.98
CA ASN A 65 10.53 17.32 4.55
C ASN A 65 10.55 17.32 5.86
N ASN A 66 10.92 16.60 6.34
CA ASN A 66 11.03 16.68 7.62
C ASN A 66 12.00 17.24 8.07
#